data_96e3eb7a601cec0054edb1f66c5a1f3f
#
_entry.id   96e3eb7a601cec0054edb1f66c5a1f3f
#
_cell.length_a   1.000
_cell.length_b   1.000
_cell.length_c   1.000
_cell.angle_alpha   90.00
_cell.angle_beta   90.00
_cell.angle_gamma   90.00
#
_symmetry.space_group_name_H-M   'P 1'
#
loop_
_entity.id
_entity.type
_entity.pdbx_description
1 polymer ?
#
loop_
_entity_poly.entity_id
_entity_poly.type
_entity_poly.pdbx_seq_one_letter_code
_entity_poly.pdbx_strand_id
1 'polypeptide(L)'
;MLTSIAEGTTKDVDRAVAAAKRVFETSWGLKVPGARRGELLNKLADLIEQRSDELATLEALDNGKTFSWAEGLDLTMSIGTIRYCAGWADKVHGQVIETHEGNLLYTRHEPIGVVGQIIPWNFPRIILQGNRRQVRSS
;
A
#
# COMPACT_ATOMS: atom_id res chain seq x y z
N MET A 1 -26.19 7.36 -15.71
CA MET A 1 -25.59 7.61 -14.38
C MET A 1 -25.78 6.35 -13.56
N LEU A 2 -24.70 5.70 -13.14
CA LEU A 2 -24.78 4.42 -12.41
C LEU A 2 -25.09 4.64 -10.92
N THR A 3 -24.50 5.66 -10.32
CA THR A 3 -24.68 5.97 -8.89
C THR A 3 -24.29 7.40 -8.58
N SER A 4 -24.58 7.84 -7.38
CA SER A 4 -24.09 9.09 -6.79
C SER A 4 -23.27 8.76 -5.55
N ILE A 5 -22.10 9.36 -5.42
CA ILE A 5 -21.20 9.19 -4.28
C ILE A 5 -21.03 10.50 -3.54
N ALA A 6 -20.73 10.42 -2.25
CA ALA A 6 -20.44 11.60 -1.45
C ALA A 6 -19.08 12.19 -1.86
N GLU A 7 -19.03 13.51 -2.01
CA GLU A 7 -17.79 14.23 -2.22
C GLU A 7 -17.00 14.38 -0.90
N GLY A 8 -15.70 14.11 -0.95
CA GLY A 8 -14.82 14.29 0.19
C GLY A 8 -14.50 15.79 0.42
N THR A 9 -14.57 16.21 1.67
CA THR A 9 -14.24 17.58 2.08
C THR A 9 -12.86 17.64 2.74
N THR A 10 -12.32 18.85 2.93
CA THR A 10 -11.07 19.05 3.70
C THR A 10 -11.16 18.43 5.09
N LYS A 11 -12.32 18.51 5.75
CA LYS A 11 -12.55 17.89 7.07
C LYS A 11 -12.42 16.37 7.05
N ASP A 12 -12.81 15.73 5.97
CA ASP A 12 -12.67 14.28 5.82
C ASP A 12 -11.20 13.89 5.64
N VAL A 13 -10.45 14.68 4.89
CA VAL A 13 -8.99 14.50 4.76
C VAL A 13 -8.30 14.71 6.10
N ASP A 14 -8.63 15.76 6.84
CA ASP A 14 -8.04 16.04 8.16
C ASP A 14 -8.31 14.88 9.14
N ARG A 15 -9.53 14.34 9.14
CA ARG A 15 -9.89 13.17 9.96
C ARG A 15 -9.09 11.93 9.57
N ALA A 16 -8.93 11.67 8.28
CA ALA A 16 -8.16 10.54 7.77
C ALA A 16 -6.67 10.65 8.15
N VAL A 17 -6.08 11.83 7.98
CA VAL A 17 -4.67 12.10 8.34
C VAL A 17 -4.47 11.97 9.85
N ALA A 18 -5.36 12.54 10.66
CA ALA A 18 -5.28 12.43 12.12
C ALA A 18 -5.38 10.97 12.59
N ALA A 19 -6.27 10.18 12.00
CA ALA A 19 -6.40 8.75 12.31
C ALA A 19 -5.14 7.97 11.91
N ALA A 20 -4.61 8.21 10.71
CA ALA A 20 -3.40 7.55 10.23
C ALA A 20 -2.18 7.91 11.09
N LYS A 21 -2.02 9.19 11.47
CA LYS A 21 -0.94 9.65 12.35
C LYS A 21 -1.01 8.99 13.72
N ARG A 22 -2.18 8.94 14.34
CA ARG A 22 -2.37 8.28 15.64
C ARG A 22 -1.97 6.79 15.57
N VAL A 23 -2.39 6.07 14.54
CA VAL A 23 -2.04 4.67 14.36
C VAL A 23 -0.55 4.50 14.13
N PHE A 24 0.07 5.36 13.32
CA PHE A 24 1.52 5.34 13.09
C PHE A 24 2.32 5.53 14.39
N GLU A 25 1.90 6.46 15.26
CA GLU A 25 2.58 6.77 16.51
C GLU A 25 2.36 5.71 17.61
N THR A 26 1.27 4.94 17.56
CA THR A 26 0.89 4.02 18.64
C THR A 26 1.09 2.55 18.28
N SER A 27 0.41 2.04 17.26
CA SER A 27 0.30 0.62 16.94
C SER A 27 0.91 0.20 15.60
N TRP A 28 1.50 1.15 14.89
CA TRP A 28 2.15 0.93 13.59
C TRP A 28 3.54 1.57 13.58
N GLY A 29 4.08 1.90 12.43
CA GLY A 29 5.38 2.55 12.30
C GLY A 29 6.54 1.66 12.76
N LEU A 30 7.48 2.24 13.51
CA LEU A 30 8.68 1.54 14.01
C LEU A 30 8.38 0.52 15.12
N LYS A 31 7.23 0.61 15.76
CA LYS A 31 6.86 -0.26 16.90
C LYS A 31 6.35 -1.63 16.47
N VAL A 32 5.98 -1.79 15.21
CA VAL A 32 5.45 -3.05 14.67
C VAL A 32 6.53 -3.80 13.90
N PRO A 33 6.83 -5.06 14.26
CA PRO A 33 7.76 -5.88 13.51
C PRO A 33 7.37 -6.00 12.04
N GLY A 34 8.38 -6.07 11.15
CA GLY A 34 8.15 -6.24 9.72
C GLY A 34 7.30 -7.47 9.38
N ALA A 35 7.56 -8.59 10.05
CA ALA A 35 6.79 -9.82 9.89
C ALA A 35 5.28 -9.59 10.12
N ARG A 36 4.91 -8.85 11.17
CA ARG A 36 3.50 -8.55 11.45
C ARG A 36 2.84 -7.72 10.34
N ARG A 37 3.58 -6.77 9.77
CA ARG A 37 3.09 -6.01 8.59
C ARG A 37 2.90 -6.92 7.39
N GLY A 38 3.82 -7.88 7.18
CA GLY A 38 3.72 -8.90 6.13
C GLY A 38 2.48 -9.77 6.28
N GLU A 39 2.19 -10.26 7.49
CA GLU A 39 0.97 -11.03 7.79
C GLU A 39 -0.30 -10.25 7.43
N LEU A 40 -0.39 -8.98 7.83
CA LEU A 40 -1.55 -8.14 7.55
C LEU A 40 -1.71 -7.85 6.05
N LEU A 41 -0.62 -7.68 5.32
CA LEU A 41 -0.66 -7.52 3.86
C LEU A 41 -1.12 -8.82 3.18
N ASN A 42 -0.65 -9.99 3.60
CA ASN A 42 -1.13 -11.26 3.08
C ASN A 42 -2.62 -11.45 3.36
N LYS A 43 -3.08 -11.15 4.58
CA LYS A 43 -4.51 -11.20 4.90
C LYS A 43 -5.35 -10.26 4.03
N LEU A 44 -4.83 -9.07 3.70
CA LEU A 44 -5.48 -8.17 2.75
C LEU A 44 -5.55 -8.79 1.35
N ALA A 45 -4.48 -9.41 0.88
CA ALA A 45 -4.46 -10.10 -0.41
C ALA A 45 -5.50 -11.23 -0.46
N ASP A 46 -5.59 -12.04 0.60
CA ASP A 46 -6.56 -13.14 0.71
C ASP A 46 -8.01 -12.61 0.69
N LEU A 47 -8.30 -11.51 1.36
CA LEU A 47 -9.62 -10.89 1.34
C LEU A 47 -10.01 -10.32 -0.03
N ILE A 48 -9.05 -9.77 -0.77
CA ILE A 48 -9.26 -9.30 -2.14
C ILE A 48 -9.53 -10.50 -3.06
N GLU A 49 -8.77 -11.57 -2.92
CA GLU A 49 -8.92 -12.79 -3.71
C GLU A 49 -10.29 -13.45 -3.47
N GLN A 50 -10.74 -13.53 -2.21
CA GLN A 50 -12.07 -14.05 -1.85
C GLN A 50 -13.22 -13.24 -2.41
N ARG A 51 -13.01 -11.97 -2.73
CA ARG A 51 -14.02 -11.06 -3.30
C ARG A 51 -13.70 -10.62 -4.72
N SER A 52 -12.94 -11.44 -5.45
CA SER A 52 -12.47 -11.08 -6.79
C SER A 52 -13.61 -10.74 -7.74
N ASP A 53 -14.66 -11.54 -7.79
CA ASP A 53 -15.82 -11.35 -8.67
C ASP A 53 -16.55 -10.02 -8.40
N GLU A 54 -16.81 -9.73 -7.12
CA GLU A 54 -17.45 -8.48 -6.69
C GLU A 54 -16.59 -7.28 -7.10
N LEU A 55 -15.31 -7.36 -6.81
CA LEU A 55 -14.36 -6.29 -7.07
C LEU A 55 -14.12 -6.09 -8.57
N ALA A 56 -14.04 -7.16 -9.36
CA ALA A 56 -13.91 -7.07 -10.81
C ALA A 56 -15.17 -6.47 -11.45
N THR A 57 -16.34 -6.85 -10.97
CA THR A 57 -17.62 -6.29 -11.43
C THR A 57 -17.68 -4.80 -11.19
N LEU A 58 -17.35 -4.35 -9.98
CA LEU A 58 -17.34 -2.93 -9.63
C LEU A 58 -16.34 -2.13 -10.47
N GLU A 59 -15.15 -2.68 -10.71
CA GLU A 59 -14.15 -2.02 -11.54
C GLU A 59 -14.56 -1.96 -13.02
N ALA A 60 -15.16 -3.02 -13.53
CA ALA A 60 -15.68 -3.04 -14.89
C ALA A 60 -16.80 -1.99 -15.08
N LEU A 61 -17.70 -1.85 -14.12
CA LEU A 61 -18.79 -0.86 -14.15
C LEU A 61 -18.28 0.57 -14.03
N ASP A 62 -17.33 0.83 -13.14
CA ASP A 62 -16.80 2.17 -12.87
C ASP A 62 -15.86 2.65 -13.98
N ASN A 63 -14.98 1.78 -14.44
CA ASN A 63 -13.92 2.11 -15.40
C ASN A 63 -14.31 1.88 -16.87
N GLY A 64 -15.35 1.09 -17.12
CA GLY A 64 -15.77 0.72 -18.48
C GLY A 64 -14.91 -0.38 -19.13
N LYS A 65 -14.09 -1.10 -18.36
CA LYS A 65 -13.32 -2.26 -18.80
C LYS A 65 -14.21 -3.49 -18.92
N THR A 66 -13.71 -4.50 -19.64
CA THR A 66 -14.36 -5.82 -19.62
C THR A 66 -14.11 -6.50 -18.27
N PHE A 67 -15.07 -7.30 -17.80
CA PHE A 67 -14.94 -8.08 -16.56
C PHE A 67 -13.68 -8.96 -16.58
N SER A 68 -13.44 -9.67 -17.66
CA SER A 68 -12.28 -10.56 -17.80
C SER A 68 -10.94 -9.81 -17.70
N TRP A 69 -10.89 -8.55 -18.15
CA TRP A 69 -9.70 -7.73 -17.99
C TRP A 69 -9.51 -7.27 -16.55
N ALA A 70 -10.58 -6.82 -15.92
CA ALA A 70 -10.55 -6.39 -14.52
C ALA A 70 -10.16 -7.53 -13.57
N GLU A 71 -10.69 -8.74 -13.78
CA GLU A 71 -10.37 -9.92 -13.00
C GLU A 71 -8.98 -10.47 -13.32
N GLY A 72 -8.72 -10.79 -14.59
CA GLY A 72 -7.53 -11.52 -15.03
C GLY A 72 -6.25 -10.70 -14.95
N LEU A 73 -6.31 -9.38 -15.19
CA LEU A 73 -5.13 -8.52 -15.14
C LEU A 73 -5.09 -7.69 -13.85
N ASP A 74 -6.09 -6.83 -13.62
CA ASP A 74 -5.99 -5.81 -12.58
C ASP A 74 -5.97 -6.41 -11.18
N LEU A 75 -6.87 -7.36 -10.89
CA LEU A 75 -6.89 -8.03 -9.58
C LEU A 75 -5.71 -8.97 -9.40
N THR A 76 -5.36 -9.74 -10.40
CA THR A 76 -4.21 -10.66 -10.33
C THR A 76 -2.91 -9.91 -10.06
N MET A 77 -2.65 -8.81 -10.78
CA MET A 77 -1.48 -7.97 -10.55
C MET A 77 -1.53 -7.28 -9.17
N SER A 78 -2.72 -6.87 -8.74
CA SER A 78 -2.92 -6.25 -7.44
C SER A 78 -2.58 -7.21 -6.30
N ILE A 79 -3.16 -8.41 -6.31
CA ILE A 79 -2.90 -9.45 -5.31
C ILE A 79 -1.41 -9.83 -5.30
N GLY A 80 -0.83 -10.06 -6.48
CA GLY A 80 0.60 -10.38 -6.62
C GLY A 80 1.50 -9.29 -6.05
N THR A 81 1.18 -8.01 -6.28
CA THR A 81 1.94 -6.87 -5.74
C THR A 81 1.85 -6.79 -4.22
N ILE A 82 0.66 -7.01 -3.63
CA ILE A 82 0.50 -7.01 -2.17
C ILE A 82 1.32 -8.16 -1.56
N ARG A 83 1.20 -9.37 -2.09
CA ARG A 83 1.97 -10.54 -1.61
C ARG A 83 3.48 -10.34 -1.73
N TYR A 84 3.94 -9.74 -2.85
CA TYR A 84 5.34 -9.37 -3.01
C TYR A 84 5.80 -8.36 -1.94
N CYS A 85 5.02 -7.31 -1.68
CA CYS A 85 5.34 -6.33 -0.63
C CYS A 85 5.29 -6.95 0.78
N ALA A 86 4.38 -7.90 1.02
CA ALA A 86 4.32 -8.67 2.25
C ALA A 86 5.61 -9.46 2.49
N GLY A 87 6.14 -10.10 1.45
CA GLY A 87 7.41 -10.83 1.51
C GLY A 87 8.63 -9.94 1.78
N TRP A 88 8.55 -8.65 1.47
CA TRP A 88 9.61 -7.67 1.73
C TRP A 88 9.48 -6.92 3.05
N ALA A 89 8.39 -7.09 3.77
CA ALA A 89 8.08 -6.28 4.95
C ALA A 89 9.14 -6.37 6.08
N ASP A 90 9.81 -7.49 6.19
CA ASP A 90 10.89 -7.77 7.17
C ASP A 90 12.31 -7.73 6.57
N LYS A 91 12.44 -7.43 5.27
CA LYS A 91 13.70 -7.50 4.53
C LYS A 91 14.25 -6.12 4.12
N VAL A 92 13.81 -5.07 4.79
CA VAL A 92 14.31 -3.71 4.54
C VAL A 92 15.57 -3.50 5.37
N HIS A 93 16.72 -3.61 4.72
CA HIS A 93 18.02 -3.51 5.36
C HIS A 93 18.65 -2.15 5.13
N GLY A 94 19.49 -1.71 6.08
CA GLY A 94 20.48 -0.68 5.87
C GLY A 94 21.81 -1.25 5.41
N GLN A 95 22.82 -0.40 5.36
CA GLN A 95 24.19 -0.74 5.01
C GLN A 95 25.10 -0.48 6.19
N VAL A 96 26.12 -1.31 6.35
CA VAL A 96 27.28 -1.00 7.18
C VAL A 96 28.37 -0.51 6.23
N ILE A 97 28.89 0.69 6.48
CA ILE A 97 29.82 1.37 5.60
C ILE A 97 31.20 1.35 6.28
N GLU A 98 32.20 0.90 5.55
CA GLU A 98 33.57 0.90 6.05
C GLU A 98 34.07 2.33 6.23
N THR A 99 34.72 2.56 7.39
CA THR A 99 35.35 3.83 7.74
C THR A 99 36.64 3.53 8.53
N HIS A 100 37.37 4.55 8.94
CA HIS A 100 38.59 4.35 9.71
C HIS A 100 38.33 3.76 11.12
N GLU A 101 39.35 3.17 11.71
CA GLU A 101 39.27 2.54 13.03
C GLU A 101 38.66 3.46 14.10
N GLY A 102 37.79 2.91 14.91
CA GLY A 102 37.13 3.61 16.02
C GLY A 102 35.72 4.19 15.66
N ASN A 103 35.28 4.14 14.39
CA ASN A 103 33.96 4.57 14.01
C ASN A 103 33.15 3.42 13.41
N LEU A 104 31.86 3.35 13.78
CA LEU A 104 30.88 2.49 13.13
C LEU A 104 29.87 3.38 12.38
N LEU A 105 29.81 3.24 11.05
CA LEU A 105 28.89 3.95 10.20
C LEU A 105 27.88 2.96 9.61
N TYR A 106 26.61 3.21 9.83
CA TYR A 106 25.54 2.41 9.23
C TYR A 106 24.36 3.30 8.82
N THR A 107 23.60 2.83 7.83
CA THR A 107 22.33 3.43 7.45
C THR A 107 21.18 2.60 8.00
N ARG A 108 20.07 3.26 8.32
CA ARG A 108 18.84 2.61 8.72
C ARG A 108 17.68 3.22 7.93
N HIS A 109 16.91 2.36 7.27
CA HIS A 109 15.68 2.79 6.62
C HIS A 109 14.57 2.90 7.65
N GLU A 110 13.95 4.05 7.73
CA GLU A 110 12.84 4.33 8.63
C GLU A 110 11.57 4.67 7.85
N PRO A 111 10.37 4.37 8.40
CA PRO A 111 9.12 4.77 7.77
C PRO A 111 9.02 6.30 7.67
N ILE A 112 8.64 6.80 6.49
CA ILE A 112 8.46 8.22 6.25
C ILE A 112 7.24 8.80 7.02
N GLY A 113 6.31 7.94 7.42
CA GLY A 113 5.10 8.34 8.15
C GLY A 113 3.83 8.25 7.33
N VAL A 114 2.97 9.26 7.47
CA VAL A 114 1.72 9.34 6.73
C VAL A 114 1.97 9.97 5.36
N VAL A 115 1.50 9.31 4.32
CA VAL A 115 1.70 9.71 2.92
C VAL A 115 0.34 9.94 2.26
N GLY A 116 0.20 11.06 1.57
CA GLY A 116 -0.90 11.31 0.65
C GLY A 116 -0.59 10.71 -0.71
N GLN A 117 -1.53 9.96 -1.27
CA GLN A 117 -1.39 9.33 -2.57
C GLN A 117 -2.53 9.73 -3.48
N ILE A 118 -2.21 10.37 -4.62
CA ILE A 118 -3.18 10.74 -5.66
C ILE A 118 -3.02 9.74 -6.80
N ILE A 119 -4.09 8.98 -7.09
CA ILE A 119 -4.06 7.87 -8.01
C ILE A 119 -4.87 8.22 -9.26
N PRO A 120 -4.33 8.01 -10.47
CA PRO A 120 -5.14 8.10 -11.69
C PRO A 120 -6.19 6.97 -11.74
N TRP A 121 -7.32 7.30 -12.34
CA TRP A 121 -8.52 6.46 -12.36
C TRP A 121 -8.44 5.24 -13.31
N ASN A 122 -7.48 5.20 -14.21
CA ASN A 122 -7.41 4.17 -15.25
C ASN A 122 -6.97 2.78 -14.77
N PHE A 123 -6.16 2.71 -13.71
CA PHE A 123 -5.76 1.46 -13.03
C PHE A 123 -5.76 1.66 -11.51
N PRO A 124 -6.90 1.96 -10.90
CA PRO A 124 -6.94 2.46 -9.53
C PRO A 124 -6.34 1.49 -8.52
N ARG A 125 -6.54 0.19 -8.68
CA ARG A 125 -6.04 -0.83 -7.75
C ARG A 125 -4.57 -1.13 -7.93
N ILE A 126 -4.09 -1.28 -9.17
CA ILE A 126 -2.67 -1.55 -9.45
C ILE A 126 -1.82 -0.39 -8.97
N ILE A 127 -2.23 0.84 -9.25
CA ILE A 127 -1.47 2.04 -8.93
C ILE A 127 -1.48 2.33 -7.43
N LEU A 128 -2.61 2.12 -6.73
CA LEU A 128 -2.68 2.23 -5.27
C LEU A 128 -1.62 1.39 -4.56
N GLN A 129 -1.26 0.27 -5.14
CA GLN A 129 -0.30 -0.68 -4.58
C GLN A 129 1.12 -0.45 -5.10
N GLY A 130 1.28 -0.07 -6.38
CA GLY A 130 2.57 0.16 -7.03
C GLY A 130 3.33 1.36 -6.46
N ASN A 131 2.65 2.44 -6.15
CA ASN A 131 3.27 3.67 -5.62
C ASN A 131 3.89 3.51 -4.21
N ARG A 132 3.57 2.44 -3.49
CA ARG A 132 4.28 2.08 -2.25
C ARG A 132 5.77 1.77 -2.47
N ARG A 133 6.19 1.53 -3.72
CA ARG A 133 7.61 1.36 -4.08
C ARG A 133 8.35 2.67 -4.30
N GLN A 134 7.69 3.73 -4.78
CA GLN A 134 8.34 5.00 -5.11
C GLN A 134 8.72 5.84 -3.89
N VAL A 135 8.12 5.61 -2.74
CA VAL A 135 8.47 6.27 -1.48
C VAL A 135 9.82 5.79 -0.92
N ARG A 136 10.50 4.85 -1.61
CA ARG A 136 11.78 4.25 -1.19
C ARG A 136 13.02 4.77 -1.93
N SER A 137 12.88 5.60 -2.95
CA SER A 137 14.00 5.97 -3.84
C SER A 137 14.43 7.43 -3.79
N SER A 138 14.11 8.15 -2.73
CA SER A 138 14.63 9.51 -2.51
C SER A 138 15.34 9.64 -1.18
#